data_773b6e158f15910883147f85a99589a6
#
_entry.id   773b6e158f15910883147f85a99589a6
#
_cell.length_a   1.000
_cell.length_b   1.000
_cell.length_c   1.000
_cell.angle_alpha   90.00
_cell.angle_beta   90.00
_cell.angle_gamma   90.00
#
_symmetry.space_group_name_H-M   'P 1'
#
loop_
_entity.id
_entity.type
_entity.pdbx_description
1 polymer ?
#
loop_
_entity_poly.entity_id
_entity_poly.type
_entity_poly.pdbx_seq_one_letter_code
_entity_poly.pdbx_strand_id
1 'polypeptide(L)'
;MSSYMQERDSIMQENKAKTQQLDELNSVLATIATGLDSIAIQENILFNNKGRDGVMLNRQQIAANLKGMADILARQRVKIKMLQDSLAHKKSSQGVEQLRKVVEFLNQQLAEKDQVIQSLRADLNNSKKDITQLRTSLSDMRTKANNAEQKTKVLTKALSKQDEVINECYVKIGTKKQLSAAGLLKGGFLQKKKVNYEDVDKSKFKCNNNDGPTPK
;
A
#
# COMPACT_ATOMS: atom_id res chain seq x y z
N MET A 1 63.60 50.03 22.60
CA MET A 1 62.61 49.24 23.41
C MET A 1 61.20 49.28 22.87
N SER A 2 60.79 50.38 22.24
CA SER A 2 59.39 50.48 21.66
C SER A 2 59.11 49.52 20.51
N SER A 3 60.03 49.21 19.62
CA SER A 3 59.86 48.36 18.45
C SER A 3 59.53 46.88 18.81
N TYR A 4 60.25 46.33 19.80
CA TYR A 4 60.03 44.99 20.29
C TYR A 4 58.66 44.79 20.95
N MET A 5 58.14 45.82 21.63
CA MET A 5 56.82 45.80 22.22
C MET A 5 55.73 45.78 21.14
N GLN A 6 55.86 46.58 20.10
CA GLN A 6 54.94 46.68 18.98
C GLN A 6 54.90 45.33 18.18
N GLU A 7 56.09 44.72 17.94
CA GLU A 7 56.17 43.44 17.24
C GLU A 7 55.53 42.31 18.05
N ARG A 8 55.80 42.28 19.37
CA ARG A 8 55.15 41.30 20.28
C ARG A 8 53.63 41.46 20.29
N ASP A 9 53.15 42.69 20.39
CA ASP A 9 51.70 42.95 20.44
C ASP A 9 51.03 42.60 19.09
N SER A 10 51.71 42.85 17.96
CA SER A 10 51.25 42.44 16.64
C SER A 10 51.15 40.91 16.52
N ILE A 11 52.19 40.18 16.95
CA ILE A 11 52.21 38.73 16.96
C ILE A 11 51.13 38.17 17.87
N MET A 12 50.93 38.77 19.02
CA MET A 12 49.90 38.37 19.98
C MET A 12 48.47 38.58 19.43
N GLN A 13 48.22 39.68 18.72
CA GLN A 13 46.97 39.95 18.02
C GLN A 13 46.74 38.97 16.88
N GLU A 14 47.76 38.67 16.07
CA GLU A 14 47.70 37.70 14.99
C GLU A 14 47.38 36.27 15.52
N ASN A 15 48.06 35.88 16.60
CA ASN A 15 47.80 34.58 17.23
C ASN A 15 46.38 34.49 17.81
N LYS A 16 45.87 35.55 18.45
CA LYS A 16 44.51 35.63 18.95
C LYS A 16 43.50 35.54 17.82
N ALA A 17 43.72 36.23 16.72
CA ALA A 17 42.85 36.17 15.53
C ALA A 17 42.85 34.75 14.90
N LYS A 18 44.01 34.11 14.83
CA LYS A 18 44.14 32.72 14.35
C LYS A 18 43.38 31.71 15.24
N THR A 19 43.51 31.89 16.57
CA THR A 19 42.79 31.01 17.53
C THR A 19 41.28 31.21 17.40
N GLN A 20 40.79 32.42 17.34
CA GLN A 20 39.37 32.70 17.13
C GLN A 20 38.83 32.07 15.84
N GLN A 21 39.59 32.19 14.73
CA GLN A 21 39.20 31.57 13.46
C GLN A 21 39.17 30.04 13.53
N LEU A 22 40.08 29.40 14.26
CA LEU A 22 40.09 27.96 14.48
C LEU A 22 38.88 27.50 15.31
N ASP A 23 38.53 28.28 16.35
CA ASP A 23 37.35 27.98 17.18
C ASP A 23 36.04 28.09 16.39
N GLU A 24 35.91 29.10 15.52
CA GLU A 24 34.78 29.24 14.60
C GLU A 24 34.67 28.08 13.66
N LEU A 25 35.78 27.64 13.02
CA LEU A 25 35.82 26.48 12.14
C LEU A 25 35.44 25.21 12.88
N ASN A 26 35.97 24.98 14.07
CA ASN A 26 35.62 23.83 14.89
C ASN A 26 34.15 23.83 15.30
N SER A 27 33.58 25.00 15.61
CA SER A 27 32.15 25.12 15.92
C SER A 27 31.27 24.73 14.72
N VAL A 28 31.63 25.18 13.52
CA VAL A 28 30.92 24.80 12.30
C VAL A 28 31.04 23.29 12.02
N LEU A 29 32.24 22.71 12.17
CA LEU A 29 32.47 21.27 12.03
C LEU A 29 31.60 20.46 13.03
N ALA A 30 31.59 20.86 14.30
CA ALA A 30 30.75 20.24 15.33
C ALA A 30 29.26 20.29 14.95
N THR A 31 28.80 21.42 14.41
CA THR A 31 27.41 21.57 13.96
C THR A 31 27.09 20.66 12.76
N ILE A 32 28.03 20.47 11.84
CA ILE A 32 27.88 19.56 10.71
C ILE A 32 27.81 18.10 11.20
N ALA A 33 28.72 17.71 12.08
CA ALA A 33 28.75 16.38 12.69
C ALA A 33 27.41 16.06 13.41
N THR A 34 26.92 16.97 14.25
CA THR A 34 25.62 16.82 14.93
C THR A 34 24.46 16.68 13.93
N GLY A 35 24.51 17.40 12.80
CA GLY A 35 23.52 17.26 11.75
C GLY A 35 23.56 15.89 11.08
N LEU A 36 24.74 15.35 10.79
CA LEU A 36 24.91 14.00 10.24
C LEU A 36 24.46 12.93 11.22
N ASP A 37 24.77 13.05 12.51
CA ASP A 37 24.30 12.16 13.55
C ASP A 37 22.74 12.16 13.63
N SER A 38 22.15 13.33 13.52
CA SER A 38 20.68 13.47 13.51
C SER A 38 20.06 12.75 12.30
N ILE A 39 20.69 12.81 11.13
CA ILE A 39 20.27 12.05 9.95
C ILE A 39 20.42 10.54 10.19
N ALA A 40 21.55 10.12 10.74
CA ALA A 40 21.82 8.69 11.03
C ALA A 40 20.81 8.12 12.04
N ILE A 41 20.43 8.87 13.07
CA ILE A 41 19.37 8.47 14.03
C ILE A 41 18.03 8.31 13.32
N GLN A 42 17.63 9.26 12.48
CA GLN A 42 16.36 9.18 11.74
C GLN A 42 16.36 8.03 10.73
N GLU A 43 17.49 7.81 10.06
CA GLU A 43 17.70 6.67 9.15
C GLU A 43 17.54 5.36 9.92
N ASN A 44 18.16 5.23 11.09
CA ASN A 44 18.07 4.05 11.94
C ASN A 44 16.62 3.79 12.41
N ILE A 45 15.88 4.83 12.75
CA ILE A 45 14.45 4.74 13.09
C ILE A 45 13.66 4.20 11.89
N LEU A 46 13.95 4.65 10.67
CA LEU A 46 13.25 4.18 9.46
C LEU A 46 13.58 2.73 9.12
N PHE A 47 14.83 2.28 9.31
CA PHE A 47 15.24 0.91 9.01
C PHE A 47 14.87 -0.09 10.10
N ASN A 48 14.97 0.25 11.37
CA ASN A 48 14.67 -0.66 12.47
C ASN A 48 13.18 -0.90 12.68
N ASN A 49 12.30 0.00 12.23
CA ASN A 49 10.85 -0.21 12.28
C ASN A 49 10.32 -1.21 11.22
N LYS A 50 11.20 -1.76 10.38
CA LYS A 50 10.85 -2.85 9.45
C LYS A 50 10.74 -4.24 10.10
N GLY A 51 11.13 -4.42 11.38
CA GLY A 51 11.28 -5.76 11.92
C GLY A 51 11.06 -6.01 13.41
N ARG A 52 10.71 -5.02 14.22
CA ARG A 52 10.49 -5.25 15.67
C ARG A 52 9.24 -4.55 16.18
N ASP A 53 8.37 -5.36 16.74
CA ASP A 53 7.25 -5.06 17.65
C ASP A 53 6.55 -3.69 17.53
N GLY A 54 5.47 -3.65 16.77
CA GLY A 54 4.22 -3.02 17.18
C GLY A 54 3.95 -1.60 16.76
N VAL A 55 4.89 -0.78 16.32
CA VAL A 55 4.59 0.57 15.83
C VAL A 55 5.12 0.74 14.40
N MET A 56 4.36 0.24 13.44
CA MET A 56 4.61 0.61 12.04
C MET A 56 4.42 2.12 11.90
N LEU A 57 5.53 2.83 11.64
CA LEU A 57 5.46 4.22 11.21
C LEU A 57 4.48 4.31 10.03
N ASN A 58 3.45 5.12 10.17
CA ASN A 58 2.56 5.34 9.05
C ASN A 58 3.32 6.11 7.95
N ARG A 59 2.82 6.01 6.72
CA ARG A 59 3.45 6.65 5.55
C ARG A 59 3.69 8.14 5.74
N GLN A 60 2.79 8.84 6.43
CA GLN A 60 2.93 10.28 6.68
C GLN A 60 4.11 10.58 7.60
N GLN A 61 4.33 9.76 8.62
CA GLN A 61 5.50 9.86 9.50
C GLN A 61 6.80 9.58 8.75
N ILE A 62 6.83 8.56 7.90
CA ILE A 62 7.99 8.27 7.05
C ILE A 62 8.29 9.45 6.12
N ALA A 63 7.27 9.99 5.46
CA ALA A 63 7.43 11.15 4.57
C ALA A 63 7.92 12.40 5.33
N ALA A 64 7.41 12.65 6.53
CA ALA A 64 7.83 13.75 7.39
C ALA A 64 9.29 13.58 7.83
N ASN A 65 9.70 12.39 8.24
CA ASN A 65 11.09 12.10 8.61
C ASN A 65 12.04 12.30 7.42
N LEU A 66 11.68 11.76 6.23
CA LEU A 66 12.48 11.95 5.02
C LEU A 66 12.60 13.42 4.61
N LYS A 67 11.54 14.22 4.83
CA LYS A 67 11.60 15.66 4.62
C LYS A 67 12.54 16.32 5.62
N GLY A 68 12.43 16.00 6.91
CA GLY A 68 13.30 16.51 7.97
C GLY A 68 14.77 16.20 7.70
N MET A 69 15.08 14.97 7.29
CA MET A 69 16.44 14.57 6.90
C MET A 69 16.97 15.41 5.72
N ALA A 70 16.15 15.63 4.69
CA ALA A 70 16.53 16.44 3.54
C ALA A 70 16.78 17.92 3.91
N ASP A 71 15.96 18.47 4.82
CA ASP A 71 16.11 19.85 5.31
C ASP A 71 17.40 20.01 6.14
N ILE A 72 17.75 19.00 6.96
CA ILE A 72 19.03 18.96 7.67
C ILE A 72 20.19 18.90 6.67
N LEU A 73 20.11 17.99 5.69
CA LEU A 73 21.14 17.82 4.65
C LEU A 73 21.40 19.14 3.89
N ALA A 74 20.33 19.82 3.48
CA ALA A 74 20.44 21.10 2.80
C ALA A 74 21.19 22.15 3.65
N ARG A 75 20.86 22.24 4.94
CA ARG A 75 21.56 23.15 5.86
C ARG A 75 23.03 22.81 6.03
N GLN A 76 23.38 21.52 6.10
CA GLN A 76 24.77 21.07 6.23
C GLN A 76 25.59 21.38 4.96
N ARG A 77 24.99 21.23 3.78
CA ARG A 77 25.64 21.62 2.51
C ARG A 77 26.02 23.10 2.47
N VAL A 78 25.13 23.97 2.93
CA VAL A 78 25.43 25.43 3.01
C VAL A 78 26.61 25.67 3.92
N LYS A 79 26.65 25.01 5.09
CA LYS A 79 27.77 25.19 6.06
C LYS A 79 29.09 24.66 5.50
N ILE A 80 29.07 23.51 4.84
CA ILE A 80 30.29 22.96 4.21
C ILE A 80 30.78 23.90 3.11
N LYS A 81 29.88 24.46 2.30
CA LYS A 81 30.28 25.41 1.26
C LYS A 81 30.91 26.65 1.87
N MET A 82 30.36 27.20 2.93
CA MET A 82 30.98 28.34 3.67
C MET A 82 32.37 27.98 4.18
N LEU A 83 32.58 26.77 4.70
CA LEU A 83 33.88 26.29 5.12
C LEU A 83 34.85 26.17 3.95
N GLN A 84 34.44 25.62 2.81
CA GLN A 84 35.24 25.52 1.60
C GLN A 84 35.69 26.90 1.12
N ASP A 85 34.77 27.84 1.02
CA ASP A 85 35.04 29.19 0.60
C ASP A 85 36.02 29.91 1.58
N SER A 86 35.83 29.72 2.89
CA SER A 86 36.72 30.23 3.91
C SER A 86 38.14 29.61 3.81
N LEU A 87 38.26 28.34 3.51
CA LEU A 87 39.55 27.65 3.37
C LEU A 87 40.26 27.95 2.04
N ALA A 88 39.51 28.29 0.99
CA ALA A 88 40.07 28.63 -0.33
C ALA A 88 40.96 29.86 -0.29
N HIS A 89 40.63 30.82 0.56
CA HIS A 89 41.38 32.07 0.71
C HIS A 89 42.52 32.02 1.73
N LYS A 90 42.75 30.87 2.39
CA LYS A 90 43.83 30.74 3.39
C LYS A 90 45.07 30.16 2.75
N LYS A 91 46.23 30.74 3.16
CA LYS A 91 47.56 30.20 2.78
C LYS A 91 47.67 28.75 3.27
N SER A 92 48.23 27.90 2.42
CA SER A 92 48.44 26.50 2.74
C SER A 92 49.33 26.34 3.98
N SER A 93 48.78 25.73 5.01
CA SER A 93 49.50 25.27 6.19
C SER A 93 49.03 23.85 6.50
N GLN A 94 49.81 23.11 7.27
CA GLN A 94 49.44 21.71 7.61
C GLN A 94 48.02 21.61 8.22
N GLY A 95 47.62 22.53 9.05
CA GLY A 95 46.27 22.56 9.62
C GLY A 95 45.18 22.86 8.59
N VAL A 96 45.41 23.75 7.63
CA VAL A 96 44.48 24.05 6.54
C VAL A 96 44.29 22.84 5.62
N GLU A 97 45.36 22.09 5.31
CA GLU A 97 45.26 20.84 4.50
C GLU A 97 44.47 19.75 5.21
N GLN A 98 44.66 19.59 6.52
CA GLN A 98 43.85 18.65 7.30
C GLN A 98 42.37 19.04 7.30
N LEU A 99 42.05 20.34 7.47
CA LEU A 99 40.65 20.82 7.40
C LEU A 99 40.05 20.59 6.02
N ARG A 100 40.78 20.78 4.93
CA ARG A 100 40.33 20.50 3.57
C ARG A 100 39.95 19.04 3.41
N LYS A 101 40.76 18.10 3.90
CA LYS A 101 40.47 16.66 3.88
C LYS A 101 39.19 16.32 4.69
N VAL A 102 39.03 16.94 5.85
CA VAL A 102 37.81 16.76 6.66
C VAL A 102 36.58 17.27 5.91
N VAL A 103 36.67 18.42 5.27
CA VAL A 103 35.56 19.00 4.49
C VAL A 103 35.22 18.10 3.28
N GLU A 104 36.23 17.57 2.62
CA GLU A 104 36.02 16.61 1.51
C GLU A 104 35.33 15.34 1.99
N PHE A 105 35.76 14.75 3.09
CA PHE A 105 35.12 13.61 3.72
C PHE A 105 33.66 13.90 4.09
N LEU A 106 33.38 15.06 4.68
CA LEU A 106 32.01 15.47 5.03
C LEU A 106 31.13 15.65 3.79
N ASN A 107 31.68 16.16 2.69
CA ASN A 107 30.96 16.24 1.41
C ASN A 107 30.59 14.87 0.88
N GLN A 108 31.49 13.88 0.97
CA GLN A 108 31.19 12.50 0.58
C GLN A 108 30.07 11.92 1.45
N GLN A 109 30.15 12.09 2.76
CA GLN A 109 29.12 11.65 3.69
C GLN A 109 27.75 12.28 3.38
N LEU A 110 27.70 13.57 3.05
CA LEU A 110 26.46 14.22 2.65
C LEU A 110 25.91 13.69 1.33
N ALA A 111 26.78 13.35 0.38
CA ALA A 111 26.36 12.77 -0.88
C ALA A 111 25.77 11.37 -0.68
N GLU A 112 26.40 10.53 0.15
CA GLU A 112 25.91 9.21 0.51
C GLU A 112 24.52 9.30 1.19
N LYS A 113 24.37 10.21 2.16
CA LYS A 113 23.07 10.40 2.85
C LYS A 113 21.97 10.92 1.91
N ASP A 114 22.33 11.74 0.93
CA ASP A 114 21.39 12.20 -0.09
C ASP A 114 20.88 11.03 -0.95
N GLN A 115 21.79 10.13 -1.38
CA GLN A 115 21.41 8.93 -2.13
C GLN A 115 20.45 8.04 -1.34
N VAL A 116 20.72 7.83 -0.05
CA VAL A 116 19.83 7.06 0.83
C VAL A 116 18.43 7.70 0.91
N ILE A 117 18.37 9.02 1.11
CA ILE A 117 17.10 9.75 1.17
C ILE A 117 16.33 9.63 -0.16
N GLN A 118 17.02 9.74 -1.29
CA GLN A 118 16.40 9.60 -2.62
C GLN A 118 15.88 8.18 -2.84
N SER A 119 16.64 7.16 -2.48
CA SER A 119 16.21 5.76 -2.56
C SER A 119 14.97 5.51 -1.70
N LEU A 120 14.96 5.95 -0.45
CA LEU A 120 13.82 5.79 0.45
C LEU A 120 12.57 6.52 -0.05
N ARG A 121 12.73 7.70 -0.69
CA ARG A 121 11.62 8.42 -1.34
C ARG A 121 11.07 7.65 -2.54
N ALA A 122 11.94 7.06 -3.35
CA ALA A 122 11.53 6.23 -4.48
C ALA A 122 10.74 5.01 -4.00
N ASP A 123 11.22 4.31 -2.97
CA ASP A 123 10.54 3.16 -2.37
C ASP A 123 9.17 3.54 -1.79
N LEU A 124 9.08 4.67 -1.10
CA LEU A 124 7.83 5.20 -0.56
C LEU A 124 6.81 5.48 -1.68
N ASN A 125 7.27 6.06 -2.80
CA ASN A 125 6.43 6.33 -3.97
C ASN A 125 5.98 5.05 -4.68
N ASN A 126 6.86 4.06 -4.83
CA ASN A 126 6.52 2.77 -5.40
C ASN A 126 5.49 2.04 -4.55
N SER A 127 5.70 1.96 -3.24
CA SER A 127 4.71 1.41 -2.30
C SER A 127 3.35 2.15 -2.36
N LYS A 128 3.35 3.46 -2.67
CA LYS A 128 2.11 4.21 -2.89
C LYS A 128 1.37 3.73 -4.13
N LYS A 129 2.08 3.50 -5.23
CA LYS A 129 1.50 2.97 -6.48
C LYS A 129 0.93 1.58 -6.27
N ASP A 130 1.70 0.70 -5.63
CA ASP A 130 1.29 -0.68 -5.36
C ASP A 130 0.02 -0.74 -4.50
N ILE A 131 -0.08 0.05 -3.44
CA ILE A 131 -1.28 0.14 -2.61
C ILE A 131 -2.48 0.64 -3.42
N THR A 132 -2.28 1.60 -4.33
CA THR A 132 -3.35 2.10 -5.19
C THR A 132 -3.83 1.02 -6.14
N GLN A 133 -2.92 0.30 -6.79
CA GLN A 133 -3.24 -0.83 -7.67
C GLN A 133 -3.97 -1.96 -6.93
N LEU A 134 -3.48 -2.32 -5.74
CA LEU A 134 -4.12 -3.33 -4.90
C LEU A 134 -5.55 -2.92 -4.49
N ARG A 135 -5.78 -1.66 -4.15
CA ARG A 135 -7.12 -1.14 -3.83
C ARG A 135 -8.05 -1.20 -5.03
N THR A 136 -7.58 -0.85 -6.22
CA THR A 136 -8.36 -0.96 -7.46
C THR A 136 -8.70 -2.41 -7.74
N SER A 137 -7.72 -3.32 -7.71
CA SER A 137 -7.94 -4.75 -7.91
C SER A 137 -8.92 -5.34 -6.90
N LEU A 138 -8.83 -4.94 -5.64
CA LEU A 138 -9.76 -5.36 -4.58
C LEU A 138 -11.18 -4.87 -4.85
N SER A 139 -11.34 -3.64 -5.32
CA SER A 139 -12.64 -3.08 -5.72
C SER A 139 -13.24 -3.86 -6.89
N ASP A 140 -12.43 -4.16 -7.91
CA ASP A 140 -12.85 -4.93 -9.08
C ASP A 140 -13.25 -6.37 -8.69
N MET A 141 -12.48 -7.02 -7.82
CA MET A 141 -12.79 -8.35 -7.30
C MET A 141 -14.11 -8.35 -6.52
N ARG A 142 -14.36 -7.33 -5.68
CA ARG A 142 -15.63 -7.20 -4.94
C ARG A 142 -16.81 -7.04 -5.90
N THR A 143 -16.67 -6.22 -6.93
CA THR A 143 -17.71 -6.03 -7.94
C THR A 143 -18.00 -7.34 -8.68
N LYS A 144 -16.95 -8.08 -9.10
CA LYS A 144 -17.10 -9.39 -9.73
C LYS A 144 -17.78 -10.41 -8.81
N ALA A 145 -17.40 -10.45 -7.53
CA ALA A 145 -18.02 -11.33 -6.54
C ALA A 145 -19.50 -11.02 -6.34
N ASN A 146 -19.86 -9.74 -6.18
CA ASN A 146 -21.24 -9.32 -6.05
C ASN A 146 -22.08 -9.67 -7.30
N ASN A 147 -21.52 -9.47 -8.50
CA ASN A 147 -22.19 -9.83 -9.75
C ASN A 147 -22.38 -11.36 -9.88
N ALA A 148 -21.39 -12.16 -9.46
CA ALA A 148 -21.50 -13.62 -9.44
C ALA A 148 -22.56 -14.07 -8.44
N GLU A 149 -22.61 -13.50 -7.26
CA GLU A 149 -23.64 -13.78 -6.25
C GLU A 149 -25.05 -13.45 -6.76
N GLN A 150 -25.22 -12.32 -7.41
CA GLN A 150 -26.51 -11.93 -8.01
C GLN A 150 -26.93 -12.93 -9.11
N LYS A 151 -26.00 -13.32 -9.99
CA LYS A 151 -26.27 -14.35 -11.01
C LYS A 151 -26.67 -15.67 -10.37
N THR A 152 -25.96 -16.12 -9.33
CA THR A 152 -26.28 -17.34 -8.60
C THR A 152 -27.70 -17.29 -8.00
N LYS A 153 -28.05 -16.16 -7.36
CA LYS A 153 -29.42 -15.96 -6.82
C LYS A 153 -30.50 -16.04 -7.90
N VAL A 154 -30.25 -15.44 -9.08
CA VAL A 154 -31.20 -15.51 -10.21
C VAL A 154 -31.34 -16.92 -10.73
N LEU A 155 -30.22 -17.63 -10.93
CA LEU A 155 -30.20 -19.02 -11.40
C LEU A 155 -30.90 -19.96 -10.41
N THR A 156 -30.61 -19.82 -9.11
CA THR A 156 -31.28 -20.64 -8.07
C THR A 156 -32.79 -20.44 -8.08
N LYS A 157 -33.24 -19.19 -8.21
CA LYS A 157 -34.69 -18.92 -8.33
C LYS A 157 -35.31 -19.50 -9.61
N ALA A 158 -34.57 -19.47 -10.73
CA ALA A 158 -35.04 -20.04 -11.98
C ALA A 158 -35.12 -21.55 -11.88
N LEU A 159 -34.12 -22.21 -11.31
CA LEU A 159 -34.09 -23.67 -11.06
C LEU A 159 -35.25 -24.10 -10.13
N SER A 160 -35.47 -23.38 -9.02
CA SER A 160 -36.57 -23.68 -8.11
C SER A 160 -37.93 -23.62 -8.81
N LYS A 161 -38.16 -22.59 -9.64
CA LYS A 161 -39.39 -22.54 -10.45
C LYS A 161 -39.52 -23.66 -11.46
N GLN A 162 -38.41 -24.03 -12.06
CA GLN A 162 -38.38 -25.18 -13.03
C GLN A 162 -38.66 -26.49 -12.33
N ASP A 163 -38.09 -26.70 -11.14
CA ASP A 163 -38.36 -27.86 -10.29
C ASP A 163 -39.84 -27.95 -9.87
N GLU A 164 -40.45 -26.82 -9.49
CA GLU A 164 -41.86 -26.77 -9.18
C GLU A 164 -42.71 -27.28 -10.38
N VAL A 165 -42.38 -26.82 -11.60
CA VAL A 165 -43.12 -27.18 -12.80
C VAL A 165 -42.90 -28.70 -13.18
N ILE A 166 -41.66 -29.19 -13.01
CA ILE A 166 -41.33 -30.59 -13.34
C ILE A 166 -41.97 -31.57 -12.33
N ASN A 167 -42.02 -31.15 -11.06
CA ASN A 167 -42.57 -32.01 -9.99
C ASN A 167 -44.08 -31.86 -9.81
N GLU A 168 -44.79 -31.05 -10.63
CA GLU A 168 -46.21 -31.02 -10.65
C GLU A 168 -46.82 -32.35 -11.17
N CYS A 169 -47.43 -33.10 -10.29
CA CYS A 169 -48.17 -34.30 -10.63
C CYS A 169 -49.69 -34.04 -10.60
N TYR A 170 -50.35 -34.40 -11.66
CA TYR A 170 -51.81 -34.34 -11.77
C TYR A 170 -52.46 -35.68 -11.51
N VAL A 171 -53.21 -35.81 -10.41
CA VAL A 171 -53.85 -37.03 -10.00
C VAL A 171 -55.39 -36.92 -10.07
N LYS A 172 -56.02 -37.87 -10.69
CA LYS A 172 -57.47 -38.04 -10.68
C LYS A 172 -57.87 -39.44 -10.30
N ILE A 173 -58.59 -39.56 -9.21
CA ILE A 173 -59.08 -40.86 -8.73
C ILE A 173 -60.63 -40.86 -8.95
N GLY A 174 -61.10 -41.94 -9.54
CA GLY A 174 -62.50 -42.12 -9.81
C GLY A 174 -62.86 -43.48 -10.38
N THR A 175 -64.15 -43.77 -10.45
CA THR A 175 -64.67 -44.99 -11.11
C THR A 175 -64.45 -44.93 -12.62
N LYS A 176 -64.35 -46.07 -13.28
CA LYS A 176 -64.17 -46.17 -14.74
C LYS A 176 -65.19 -45.34 -15.53
N LYS A 177 -66.43 -45.27 -15.03
CA LYS A 177 -67.52 -44.48 -15.62
C LYS A 177 -67.25 -42.98 -15.47
N GLN A 178 -66.79 -42.53 -14.29
CA GLN A 178 -66.47 -41.14 -14.02
C GLN A 178 -65.24 -40.64 -14.81
N LEU A 179 -64.18 -41.47 -14.91
CA LEU A 179 -62.96 -41.13 -15.69
C LEU A 179 -63.27 -41.12 -17.20
N SER A 180 -64.13 -41.98 -17.68
CA SER A 180 -64.66 -41.95 -19.08
C SER A 180 -65.48 -40.71 -19.36
N ALA A 181 -66.38 -40.33 -18.48
CA ALA A 181 -67.20 -39.14 -18.61
C ALA A 181 -66.39 -37.84 -18.57
N ALA A 182 -65.23 -37.88 -17.87
CA ALA A 182 -64.28 -36.77 -17.82
C ALA A 182 -63.34 -36.73 -19.05
N GLY A 183 -63.48 -37.64 -20.03
CA GLY A 183 -62.65 -37.68 -21.24
C GLY A 183 -61.24 -38.23 -21.05
N LEU A 184 -60.94 -38.80 -19.87
CA LEU A 184 -59.61 -39.30 -19.51
C LEU A 184 -59.37 -40.72 -20.03
N LEU A 185 -60.41 -41.44 -20.45
CA LEU A 185 -60.30 -42.78 -21.02
C LEU A 185 -60.91 -42.76 -22.42
N LYS A 186 -60.13 -43.10 -23.42
CA LYS A 186 -60.57 -43.34 -24.81
C LYS A 186 -60.79 -44.83 -25.04
N GLY A 187 -61.85 -45.20 -25.74
CA GLY A 187 -62.12 -46.62 -26.18
C GLY A 187 -63.60 -46.85 -26.39
N GLY A 188 -63.96 -47.61 -27.45
CA GLY A 188 -65.32 -47.97 -27.82
C GLY A 188 -65.90 -49.05 -26.89
N PHE A 189 -67.18 -49.40 -27.13
CA PHE A 189 -67.95 -50.33 -26.31
C PHE A 189 -67.33 -51.75 -26.24
N LEU A 190 -66.54 -52.13 -27.26
CA LEU A 190 -65.89 -53.45 -27.35
C LEU A 190 -64.34 -53.41 -27.25
N GLN A 191 -63.75 -52.23 -27.01
CA GLN A 191 -62.31 -52.09 -26.92
C GLN A 191 -61.84 -51.81 -25.48
N LYS A 192 -60.60 -52.27 -25.17
CA LYS A 192 -59.96 -51.93 -23.89
C LYS A 192 -59.78 -50.45 -23.80
N LYS A 193 -60.34 -49.82 -22.78
CA LYS A 193 -60.17 -48.38 -22.53
C LYS A 193 -58.71 -48.03 -22.21
N LYS A 194 -58.15 -47.13 -22.98
CA LYS A 194 -56.77 -46.60 -22.79
C LYS A 194 -56.82 -45.18 -22.23
N VAL A 195 -55.84 -44.79 -21.49
CA VAL A 195 -55.70 -43.42 -20.98
C VAL A 195 -55.46 -42.47 -22.16
N ASN A 196 -56.18 -41.37 -22.18
CA ASN A 196 -56.03 -40.29 -23.15
C ASN A 196 -54.97 -39.32 -22.66
N TYR A 197 -53.80 -39.29 -23.29
CA TYR A 197 -52.70 -38.36 -22.94
C TYR A 197 -52.71 -37.09 -23.80
N GLU A 198 -53.45 -37.04 -24.89
CA GLU A 198 -53.37 -35.99 -25.89
C GLU A 198 -54.31 -34.81 -25.61
N ASP A 199 -55.40 -35.02 -24.93
CA ASP A 199 -56.46 -34.03 -24.73
C ASP A 199 -56.92 -33.98 -23.25
N VAL A 200 -55.97 -33.84 -22.34
CA VAL A 200 -56.25 -33.87 -20.90
C VAL A 200 -56.43 -32.46 -20.37
N ASP A 201 -57.66 -32.11 -20.03
CA ASP A 201 -57.98 -30.88 -19.34
C ASP A 201 -57.42 -30.93 -17.89
N LYS A 202 -56.31 -30.25 -17.66
CA LYS A 202 -55.59 -30.21 -16.37
C LYS A 202 -56.47 -29.66 -15.24
N SER A 203 -57.44 -28.85 -15.52
CA SER A 203 -58.38 -28.28 -14.53
C SER A 203 -59.23 -29.34 -13.80
N LYS A 204 -59.37 -30.52 -14.38
CA LYS A 204 -60.14 -31.64 -13.83
C LYS A 204 -59.36 -32.54 -12.88
N PHE A 205 -58.07 -32.27 -12.67
CA PHE A 205 -57.19 -33.02 -11.78
C PHE A 205 -56.95 -32.25 -10.49
N LYS A 206 -56.54 -32.96 -9.45
CA LYS A 206 -55.92 -32.34 -8.29
C LYS A 206 -54.43 -32.26 -8.55
N CYS A 207 -53.88 -31.06 -8.49
CA CYS A 207 -52.42 -30.86 -8.48
C CYS A 207 -51.87 -31.36 -7.13
N ASN A 208 -50.88 -32.19 -7.15
CA ASN A 208 -50.16 -32.66 -5.97
C ASN A 208 -48.67 -32.47 -6.25
N ASN A 209 -48.03 -31.58 -5.50
CA ASN A 209 -46.59 -31.43 -5.58
C ASN A 209 -45.95 -32.67 -4.95
N ASN A 210 -45.22 -33.42 -5.74
CA ASN A 210 -44.50 -34.55 -5.25
C ASN A 210 -43.18 -34.08 -4.61
N ASP A 211 -43.25 -33.64 -3.35
CA ASP A 211 -42.08 -33.37 -2.54
C ASP A 211 -41.36 -34.68 -2.16
N GLY A 212 -40.90 -35.40 -3.17
CA GLY A 212 -40.02 -36.53 -2.95
C GLY A 212 -38.69 -36.05 -2.35
N PRO A 213 -38.01 -36.87 -1.53
CA PRO A 213 -36.74 -36.48 -0.94
C PRO A 213 -35.74 -36.12 -2.05
N THR A 214 -35.24 -34.90 -2.03
CA THR A 214 -34.12 -34.47 -2.88
C THR A 214 -32.97 -35.46 -2.71
N PRO A 215 -32.43 -36.04 -3.78
CA PRO A 215 -31.24 -36.88 -3.67
C PRO A 215 -30.09 -36.02 -3.16
N LYS A 216 -29.43 -36.50 -2.09
CA LYS A 216 -28.25 -35.84 -1.46
C LYS A 216 -27.05 -35.83 -2.40
#